data_74c6c3f45e2e74a69fe44d2e449134ef
#
_entry.id   74c6c3f45e2e74a69fe44d2e449134ef
#
_cell.length_a   1.000
_cell.length_b   1.000
_cell.length_c   1.000
_cell.angle_alpha   90.00
_cell.angle_beta   90.00
_cell.angle_gamma   90.00
#
_symmetry.space_group_name_H-M   'P 1'
#
loop_
_entity.id
_entity.type
_entity.pdbx_description
1 polymer ?
#
loop_
_entity_poly.entity_id
_entity_poly.type
_entity_poly.pdbx_seq_one_letter_code
_entity_poly.pdbx_strand_id
1 'polypeptide(L)'
;GAMAMNGEAICSALPTIPYHKLADLRYLSRGASGTVSSARHADWRVQVAVKHLHIHTPLLDSERKDVLREAEILHKARFSYILPILGICNEPEFLGIVTEYMPNGSLNELLHRKTEYPDVAWPLRFRILHEIALGVNYLHNMTPPLLHHNLKTQNILLDNEFHVKIADFGLSKWRMMSLSQSRSSKSAPEGGTIIYMPPENYEPGQKSRASIKHDIYSYAVITWEVLSRKQPFEDVTNPLQIMYSVSQGHRPVINEESLPYDIPHRARMISLIESGWAQNPDERPSFLKCLIELEPVLRTFEEI
;
A
#
# COMPACT_ATOMS: atom_id res chain seq x y z
N GLY A 1 -29.05 1.72 16.36
CA GLY A 1 -28.41 2.79 16.20
C GLY A 1 -27.18 2.88 15.38
N ALA A 2 -26.50 3.92 15.67
CA ALA A 2 -25.29 4.21 14.96
C ALA A 2 -24.27 3.07 15.06
N MET A 3 -24.53 2.22 15.97
CA MET A 3 -23.64 1.14 16.20
C MET A 3 -23.69 0.09 15.13
N ALA A 4 -24.75 0.02 14.42
CA ALA A 4 -24.87 -0.99 13.41
C ALA A 4 -24.33 -0.51 12.09
N MET A 5 -23.22 0.18 12.11
CA MET A 5 -22.59 0.59 10.89
C MET A 5 -21.97 -0.60 10.21
N ASN A 6 -22.78 -1.30 9.46
CA ASN A 6 -22.29 -2.39 8.63
C ASN A 6 -21.87 -1.81 7.29
N GLY A 7 -21.29 -2.61 6.46
CA GLY A 7 -20.80 -2.15 5.15
C GLY A 7 -21.89 -1.52 4.30
N GLU A 8 -23.10 -1.98 4.41
CA GLU A 8 -24.20 -1.40 3.64
C GLU A 8 -24.53 0.03 4.08
N ALA A 9 -24.58 0.26 5.39
CA ALA A 9 -24.87 1.59 5.90
C ALA A 9 -23.80 2.59 5.53
N ILE A 10 -22.53 2.19 5.59
CA ILE A 10 -21.43 3.06 5.23
C ILE A 10 -21.39 3.30 3.73
N CYS A 11 -21.57 2.25 2.95
CA CYS A 11 -21.58 2.39 1.50
C CYS A 11 -22.74 3.25 1.02
N SER A 12 -23.88 3.25 1.74
CA SER A 12 -24.98 4.11 1.35
C SER A 12 -24.71 5.59 1.61
N ALA A 13 -23.72 5.90 2.48
CA ALA A 13 -23.31 7.28 2.71
C ALA A 13 -22.36 7.80 1.63
N LEU A 14 -21.80 6.93 0.81
CA LEU A 14 -20.96 7.32 -0.31
C LEU A 14 -21.82 7.62 -1.53
N PRO A 15 -21.41 8.57 -2.39
CA PRO A 15 -22.12 8.78 -3.64
C PRO A 15 -22.18 7.51 -4.46
N THR A 16 -23.34 7.21 -5.01
CA THR A 16 -23.50 6.14 -5.97
C THR A 16 -23.25 6.71 -7.36
N ILE A 17 -22.34 6.11 -8.09
CA ILE A 17 -21.98 6.58 -9.42
C ILE A 17 -22.50 5.58 -10.44
N PRO A 18 -23.49 5.96 -11.28
CA PRO A 18 -23.97 5.05 -12.31
C PRO A 18 -22.88 4.67 -13.31
N TYR A 19 -22.87 3.43 -13.76
CA TYR A 19 -21.87 2.96 -14.71
C TYR A 19 -21.81 3.82 -15.96
N HIS A 20 -22.96 4.28 -16.48
CA HIS A 20 -23.01 5.10 -17.70
C HIS A 20 -22.36 6.48 -17.52
N LYS A 21 -22.06 6.90 -16.30
CA LYS A 21 -21.34 8.15 -16.05
C LYS A 21 -19.83 7.97 -16.12
N LEU A 22 -19.36 6.74 -16.20
CA LEU A 22 -17.92 6.44 -16.30
C LEU A 22 -17.56 6.30 -17.78
N ALA A 23 -17.19 7.40 -18.39
CA ALA A 23 -16.87 7.44 -19.82
C ALA A 23 -15.41 7.07 -20.06
N ASP A 24 -15.14 6.54 -21.26
CA ASP A 24 -13.78 6.24 -21.73
C ASP A 24 -13.01 5.34 -20.77
N LEU A 25 -13.67 4.28 -20.32
CA LEU A 25 -13.04 3.34 -19.39
C LEU A 25 -11.84 2.67 -20.04
N ARG A 26 -10.65 2.87 -19.47
CA ARG A 26 -9.40 2.33 -20.01
C ARG A 26 -8.67 1.53 -18.96
N TYR A 27 -8.29 0.31 -19.32
CA TYR A 27 -7.50 -0.55 -18.46
C TYR A 27 -6.17 0.09 -18.10
N LEU A 28 -5.81 0.06 -16.83
CA LEU A 28 -4.51 0.51 -16.32
C LEU A 28 -3.69 -0.64 -15.77
N SER A 29 -4.27 -1.45 -14.91
CA SER A 29 -3.54 -2.54 -14.28
C SER A 29 -4.49 -3.60 -13.76
N ARG A 30 -3.96 -4.78 -13.47
CA ARG A 30 -4.72 -5.87 -12.90
C ARG A 30 -3.94 -6.45 -11.73
N GLY A 31 -4.58 -6.58 -10.58
CA GLY A 31 -3.98 -7.14 -9.39
C GLY A 31 -4.83 -8.26 -8.82
N ALA A 32 -4.39 -8.81 -7.69
CA ALA A 32 -5.10 -9.89 -7.02
C ALA A 32 -6.51 -9.47 -6.56
N SER A 33 -6.70 -8.19 -6.28
CA SER A 33 -7.96 -7.69 -5.75
C SER A 33 -8.87 -7.06 -6.80
N GLY A 34 -8.51 -7.13 -8.07
CA GLY A 34 -9.34 -6.63 -9.16
C GLY A 34 -8.56 -5.90 -10.23
N THR A 35 -9.30 -5.32 -11.17
CA THR A 35 -8.74 -4.53 -12.26
C THR A 35 -8.90 -3.06 -11.95
N VAL A 36 -7.86 -2.27 -12.26
CA VAL A 36 -7.94 -0.81 -12.13
C VAL A 36 -8.00 -0.21 -13.52
N SER A 37 -8.97 0.66 -13.73
CA SER A 37 -9.14 1.39 -14.99
C SER A 37 -9.23 2.87 -14.71
N SER A 38 -8.89 3.69 -15.69
CA SER A 38 -9.20 5.11 -15.62
C SER A 38 -10.52 5.35 -16.32
N ALA A 39 -11.20 6.41 -15.95
CA ALA A 39 -12.42 6.84 -16.61
C ALA A 39 -12.57 8.34 -16.45
N ARG A 40 -13.49 8.94 -17.21
CA ARG A 40 -13.86 10.33 -17.06
C ARG A 40 -15.28 10.38 -16.55
N HIS A 41 -15.49 11.03 -15.42
CA HIS A 41 -16.85 11.19 -14.92
C HIS A 41 -17.59 12.21 -15.78
N ALA A 42 -18.68 11.77 -16.38
CA ALA A 42 -19.40 12.57 -17.39
C ALA A 42 -19.91 13.91 -16.87
N ASP A 43 -20.36 13.95 -15.61
CA ASP A 43 -20.90 15.17 -15.03
C ASP A 43 -19.85 16.02 -14.32
N TRP A 44 -18.92 15.36 -13.63
CA TRP A 44 -17.87 16.09 -12.89
C TRP A 44 -16.77 16.62 -13.81
N ARG A 45 -16.66 16.06 -14.98
CA ARG A 45 -15.67 16.43 -16.02
C ARG A 45 -14.24 16.28 -15.55
N VAL A 46 -14.00 15.29 -14.68
CA VAL A 46 -12.66 14.97 -14.17
C VAL A 46 -12.34 13.50 -14.42
N GLN A 47 -11.05 13.21 -14.49
CA GLN A 47 -10.58 11.84 -14.60
C GLN A 47 -10.63 11.17 -13.23
N VAL A 48 -11.07 9.92 -13.20
CA VAL A 48 -11.15 9.12 -11.98
C VAL A 48 -10.51 7.77 -12.21
N ALA A 49 -10.21 7.06 -11.12
CA ALA A 49 -9.78 5.68 -11.20
C ALA A 49 -10.91 4.78 -10.68
N VAL A 50 -11.06 3.62 -11.28
CA VAL A 50 -12.10 2.67 -10.91
C VAL A 50 -11.45 1.32 -10.68
N LYS A 51 -11.59 0.79 -9.47
CA LYS A 51 -11.15 -0.57 -9.17
C LYS A 51 -12.38 -1.46 -9.21
N HIS A 52 -12.39 -2.43 -10.11
CA HIS A 52 -13.58 -3.21 -10.40
C HIS A 52 -13.27 -4.67 -10.67
N LEU A 53 -14.30 -5.50 -10.58
CA LEU A 53 -14.24 -6.90 -10.94
C LEU A 53 -14.54 -7.06 -12.44
N HIS A 54 -14.44 -8.28 -12.93
CA HIS A 54 -14.68 -8.54 -14.35
C HIS A 54 -16.11 -8.21 -14.77
N ILE A 55 -16.24 -7.55 -15.92
CA ILE A 55 -17.47 -6.97 -16.40
C ILE A 55 -18.49 -7.99 -16.89
N HIS A 56 -18.07 -9.19 -17.27
CA HIS A 56 -18.94 -10.11 -18.03
C HIS A 56 -19.47 -11.33 -17.27
N THR A 57 -19.21 -11.45 -15.99
CA THR A 57 -19.70 -12.57 -15.21
C THR A 57 -20.57 -12.08 -14.06
N PRO A 58 -21.63 -12.80 -13.73
CA PRO A 58 -22.41 -12.46 -12.53
C PRO A 58 -21.50 -12.43 -11.32
N LEU A 59 -21.67 -11.42 -10.49
CA LEU A 59 -20.83 -11.27 -9.31
C LEU A 59 -21.27 -12.25 -8.23
N LEU A 60 -20.31 -12.94 -7.64
CA LEU A 60 -20.56 -13.78 -6.47
C LEU A 60 -20.78 -12.89 -5.26
N ASP A 61 -21.59 -13.34 -4.33
CA ASP A 61 -21.84 -12.57 -3.11
C ASP A 61 -20.57 -12.30 -2.33
N SER A 62 -19.62 -13.24 -2.31
CA SER A 62 -18.33 -13.05 -1.64
C SER A 62 -17.51 -11.94 -2.29
N GLU A 63 -17.53 -11.87 -3.61
CA GLU A 63 -16.82 -10.82 -4.34
C GLU A 63 -17.43 -9.45 -4.06
N ARG A 64 -18.74 -9.37 -4.02
CA ARG A 64 -19.44 -8.13 -3.69
C ARG A 64 -19.10 -7.67 -2.28
N LYS A 65 -19.06 -8.58 -1.32
CA LYS A 65 -18.70 -8.27 0.05
C LYS A 65 -17.26 -7.73 0.17
N ASP A 66 -16.33 -8.32 -0.58
CA ASP A 66 -14.94 -7.88 -0.56
C ASP A 66 -14.80 -6.45 -1.07
N VAL A 67 -15.48 -6.13 -2.16
CA VAL A 67 -15.41 -4.77 -2.73
C VAL A 67 -16.05 -3.75 -1.77
N LEU A 68 -17.22 -4.10 -1.22
CA LEU A 68 -17.89 -3.21 -0.26
C LEU A 68 -17.08 -3.02 1.01
N ARG A 69 -16.38 -4.06 1.44
CA ARG A 69 -15.48 -3.97 2.59
C ARG A 69 -14.33 -3.00 2.32
N GLU A 70 -13.71 -3.10 1.16
CA GLU A 70 -12.63 -2.17 0.81
C GLU A 70 -13.13 -0.73 0.74
N ALA A 71 -14.31 -0.53 0.15
CA ALA A 71 -14.92 0.80 0.09
C ALA A 71 -15.17 1.35 1.49
N GLU A 72 -15.65 0.52 2.40
CA GLU A 72 -15.88 0.92 3.78
C GLU A 72 -14.59 1.32 4.47
N ILE A 73 -13.52 0.55 4.28
CA ILE A 73 -12.22 0.87 4.86
C ILE A 73 -11.71 2.20 4.34
N LEU A 74 -11.73 2.40 3.02
CA LEU A 74 -11.28 3.66 2.43
C LEU A 74 -12.10 4.84 2.93
N HIS A 75 -13.40 4.65 3.08
CA HIS A 75 -14.27 5.71 3.57
C HIS A 75 -13.95 6.10 5.01
N LYS A 76 -13.68 5.11 5.87
CA LYS A 76 -13.33 5.35 7.26
C LYS A 76 -11.93 5.89 7.46
N ALA A 77 -11.02 5.54 6.56
CA ALA A 77 -9.59 5.84 6.71
C ALA A 77 -9.16 7.13 6.02
N ARG A 78 -10.06 8.09 5.88
CA ARG A 78 -9.75 9.36 5.20
C ARG A 78 -8.62 10.11 5.87
N PHE A 79 -7.59 10.41 5.10
CA PHE A 79 -6.44 11.15 5.57
C PHE A 79 -5.65 11.67 4.36
N SER A 80 -4.82 12.70 4.59
CA SER A 80 -4.07 13.36 3.52
C SER A 80 -3.26 12.41 2.64
N TYR A 81 -2.77 11.31 3.19
CA TYR A 81 -1.90 10.38 2.47
C TYR A 81 -2.55 9.04 2.16
N ILE A 82 -3.87 9.00 2.23
CA ILE A 82 -4.67 7.83 1.85
C ILE A 82 -5.46 8.20 0.61
N LEU A 83 -5.52 7.28 -0.37
CA LEU A 83 -6.21 7.51 -1.63
C LEU A 83 -7.68 7.86 -1.37
N PRO A 84 -8.15 9.05 -1.80
CA PRO A 84 -9.52 9.47 -1.53
C PRO A 84 -10.54 8.70 -2.36
N ILE A 85 -11.57 8.15 -1.69
CA ILE A 85 -12.68 7.50 -2.35
C ILE A 85 -13.71 8.57 -2.74
N LEU A 86 -14.22 8.47 -3.97
CA LEU A 86 -15.22 9.40 -4.50
C LEU A 86 -16.62 8.81 -4.51
N GLY A 87 -16.72 7.49 -4.64
CA GLY A 87 -18.02 6.83 -4.64
C GLY A 87 -17.94 5.37 -5.04
N ILE A 88 -19.11 4.77 -5.22
CA ILE A 88 -19.22 3.36 -5.57
C ILE A 88 -20.13 3.23 -6.78
N CYS A 89 -19.70 2.44 -7.77
CA CYS A 89 -20.56 1.98 -8.83
C CYS A 89 -21.04 0.59 -8.43
N ASN A 90 -22.32 0.46 -8.10
CA ASN A 90 -22.87 -0.79 -7.60
C ASN A 90 -24.07 -1.21 -8.44
N GLU A 91 -23.80 -1.91 -9.52
CA GLU A 91 -24.82 -2.38 -10.46
C GLU A 91 -24.71 -3.89 -10.63
N PRO A 92 -25.76 -4.57 -11.10
CA PRO A 92 -25.74 -6.02 -11.18
C PRO A 92 -24.57 -6.61 -11.96
N GLU A 93 -24.13 -5.92 -12.99
CA GLU A 93 -23.06 -6.39 -13.85
C GLU A 93 -21.74 -5.65 -13.68
N PHE A 94 -21.70 -4.64 -12.82
CA PHE A 94 -20.48 -3.86 -12.61
C PHE A 94 -20.42 -3.35 -11.18
N LEU A 95 -19.39 -3.77 -10.45
CA LEU A 95 -19.16 -3.32 -9.10
C LEU A 95 -17.76 -2.73 -9.03
N GLY A 96 -17.67 -1.46 -8.67
CA GLY A 96 -16.38 -0.78 -8.63
C GLY A 96 -16.32 0.30 -7.57
N ILE A 97 -15.10 0.53 -7.11
CA ILE A 97 -14.78 1.63 -6.20
C ILE A 97 -14.18 2.74 -7.04
N VAL A 98 -14.75 3.93 -6.94
CA VAL A 98 -14.28 5.09 -7.70
C VAL A 98 -13.46 5.98 -6.78
N THR A 99 -12.23 6.28 -7.18
CA THR A 99 -11.31 7.10 -6.40
C THR A 99 -10.75 8.23 -7.24
N GLU A 100 -10.03 9.15 -6.60
CA GLU A 100 -9.29 10.15 -7.35
C GLU A 100 -8.26 9.48 -8.24
N TYR A 101 -8.01 10.06 -9.40
CA TYR A 101 -7.00 9.57 -10.33
C TYR A 101 -5.62 10.13 -9.93
N MET A 102 -4.62 9.26 -9.90
CA MET A 102 -3.25 9.64 -9.54
C MET A 102 -2.40 9.75 -10.81
N PRO A 103 -2.17 10.96 -11.33
CA PRO A 103 -1.55 11.14 -12.65
C PRO A 103 -0.10 10.70 -12.72
N ASN A 104 0.63 10.71 -11.62
CA ASN A 104 2.03 10.30 -11.62
C ASN A 104 2.24 8.82 -11.27
N GLY A 105 1.17 8.03 -11.33
CA GLY A 105 1.28 6.58 -11.18
C GLY A 105 1.73 6.16 -9.80
N SER A 106 2.53 5.10 -9.74
CA SER A 106 2.99 4.54 -8.47
C SER A 106 4.45 4.87 -8.20
N LEU A 107 4.84 4.73 -6.94
CA LEU A 107 6.23 4.85 -6.52
C LEU A 107 7.13 3.85 -7.27
N ASN A 108 6.60 2.66 -7.58
CA ASN A 108 7.36 1.66 -8.32
C ASN A 108 7.84 2.19 -9.67
N GLU A 109 6.97 2.88 -10.38
CA GLU A 109 7.31 3.48 -11.68
C GLU A 109 8.34 4.59 -11.51
N LEU A 110 8.17 5.44 -10.52
CA LEU A 110 9.12 6.52 -10.25
C LEU A 110 10.53 5.97 -9.98
N LEU A 111 10.63 4.88 -9.23
CA LEU A 111 11.93 4.32 -8.86
C LEU A 111 12.60 3.54 -9.98
N HIS A 112 11.82 2.81 -10.78
CA HIS A 112 12.38 1.82 -11.70
C HIS A 112 12.31 2.19 -13.17
N ARG A 113 11.50 3.17 -13.55
CA ARG A 113 11.48 3.67 -14.93
C ARG A 113 12.55 4.74 -15.10
N LYS A 114 13.80 4.29 -15.21
CA LYS A 114 14.96 5.20 -15.18
C LYS A 114 15.13 6.03 -16.44
N THR A 115 14.49 5.65 -17.52
CA THR A 115 14.48 6.47 -18.75
C THR A 115 13.55 7.66 -18.57
N GLU A 116 12.37 7.43 -18.00
CA GLU A 116 11.39 8.47 -17.73
C GLU A 116 11.84 9.35 -16.55
N TYR A 117 12.41 8.72 -15.54
CA TYR A 117 12.88 9.42 -14.33
C TYR A 117 14.36 9.11 -14.10
N PRO A 118 15.27 9.74 -14.88
CA PRO A 118 16.70 9.45 -14.71
C PRO A 118 17.22 9.85 -13.34
N ASP A 119 16.67 10.89 -12.76
CA ASP A 119 17.04 11.35 -11.43
C ASP A 119 15.81 11.57 -10.58
N VAL A 120 15.88 11.15 -9.33
CA VAL A 120 14.84 11.44 -8.33
C VAL A 120 15.55 12.13 -7.18
N ALA A 121 15.27 13.41 -7.00
CA ALA A 121 15.97 14.24 -6.01
C ALA A 121 15.79 13.70 -4.60
N TRP A 122 16.83 13.84 -3.78
CA TRP A 122 16.79 13.35 -2.40
C TRP A 122 15.69 13.99 -1.56
N PRO A 123 15.41 15.29 -1.67
CA PRO A 123 14.29 15.85 -0.91
C PRO A 123 12.96 15.18 -1.24
N LEU A 124 12.73 14.83 -2.50
CA LEU A 124 11.51 14.13 -2.90
C LEU A 124 11.46 12.74 -2.31
N ARG A 125 12.57 11.98 -2.38
CA ARG A 125 12.60 10.62 -1.81
C ARG A 125 12.30 10.63 -0.32
N PHE A 126 12.91 11.54 0.43
CA PHE A 126 12.70 11.63 1.87
C PHE A 126 11.29 12.11 2.21
N ARG A 127 10.73 13.03 1.40
CA ARG A 127 9.35 13.44 1.57
C ARG A 127 8.39 12.28 1.37
N ILE A 128 8.62 11.48 0.33
CA ILE A 128 7.80 10.28 0.06
C ILE A 128 7.86 9.30 1.24
N LEU A 129 9.05 9.01 1.73
CA LEU A 129 9.22 8.12 2.88
C LEU A 129 8.50 8.66 4.13
N HIS A 130 8.56 9.96 4.33
CA HIS A 130 7.89 10.62 5.44
C HIS A 130 6.36 10.51 5.30
N GLU A 131 5.85 10.78 4.11
CA GLU A 131 4.40 10.75 3.87
C GLU A 131 3.83 9.34 3.98
N ILE A 132 4.57 8.32 3.54
CA ILE A 132 4.15 6.93 3.74
C ILE A 132 4.03 6.66 5.25
N ALA A 133 5.05 7.04 6.01
CA ALA A 133 5.04 6.82 7.46
C ALA A 133 3.90 7.56 8.16
N LEU A 134 3.62 8.81 7.73
CA LEU A 134 2.49 9.57 8.26
C LEU A 134 1.16 8.86 7.99
N GLY A 135 0.98 8.36 6.78
CA GLY A 135 -0.25 7.66 6.39
C GLY A 135 -0.46 6.38 7.19
N VAL A 136 0.57 5.54 7.29
CA VAL A 136 0.44 4.28 8.03
C VAL A 136 0.30 4.52 9.53
N ASN A 137 1.02 5.51 10.07
CA ASN A 137 0.85 5.88 11.47
C ASN A 137 -0.59 6.28 11.77
N TYR A 138 -1.22 7.04 10.86
CA TYR A 138 -2.63 7.39 11.02
C TYR A 138 -3.51 6.14 11.09
N LEU A 139 -3.30 5.17 10.19
CA LEU A 139 -4.07 3.93 10.19
C LEU A 139 -3.89 3.15 11.48
N HIS A 140 -2.67 3.06 11.97
CA HIS A 140 -2.37 2.32 13.20
C HIS A 140 -2.92 3.01 14.45
N ASN A 141 -3.21 4.31 14.38
CA ASN A 141 -3.79 5.07 15.49
C ASN A 141 -5.31 5.14 15.43
N MET A 142 -5.94 4.52 14.47
CA MET A 142 -7.39 4.42 14.43
C MET A 142 -7.88 3.51 15.56
N THR A 143 -9.14 3.61 15.90
CA THR A 143 -9.76 2.81 16.97
C THR A 143 -10.88 1.95 16.38
N PRO A 144 -10.68 0.65 16.21
CA PRO A 144 -9.44 -0.09 16.43
C PRO A 144 -8.38 0.20 15.36
N PRO A 145 -7.11 -0.14 15.61
CA PRO A 145 -6.07 0.05 14.60
C PRO A 145 -6.36 -0.68 13.31
N LEU A 146 -6.11 -0.01 12.20
CA LEU A 146 -6.23 -0.62 10.88
C LEU A 146 -4.84 -1.00 10.40
N LEU A 147 -4.67 -2.28 10.06
CA LEU A 147 -3.41 -2.81 9.54
C LEU A 147 -3.52 -2.94 8.03
N HIS A 148 -2.58 -2.35 7.30
CA HIS A 148 -2.63 -2.36 5.84
C HIS A 148 -2.34 -3.74 5.26
N HIS A 149 -1.21 -4.32 5.63
CA HIS A 149 -0.76 -5.67 5.26
C HIS A 149 -0.44 -5.89 3.77
N ASN A 150 -0.48 -4.85 2.97
CA ASN A 150 -0.15 -4.96 1.54
C ASN A 150 0.65 -3.76 1.05
N LEU A 151 1.51 -3.21 1.92
CA LEU A 151 2.36 -2.10 1.52
C LEU A 151 3.44 -2.57 0.56
N LYS A 152 3.54 -1.92 -0.56
CA LYS A 152 4.56 -2.15 -1.58
C LYS A 152 4.61 -0.93 -2.48
N THR A 153 5.69 -0.78 -3.24
CA THR A 153 5.85 0.41 -4.06
C THR A 153 4.75 0.57 -5.11
N GLN A 154 4.13 -0.53 -5.54
CA GLN A 154 3.02 -0.50 -6.49
C GLN A 154 1.73 0.07 -5.88
N ASN A 155 1.61 0.06 -4.56
CA ASN A 155 0.44 0.57 -3.85
C ASN A 155 0.63 1.95 -3.24
N ILE A 156 1.77 2.55 -3.46
CA ILE A 156 2.04 3.93 -3.08
C ILE A 156 1.85 4.76 -4.33
N LEU A 157 0.72 5.44 -4.44
CA LEU A 157 0.40 6.24 -5.62
C LEU A 157 0.84 7.68 -5.41
N LEU A 158 1.02 8.41 -6.51
CA LEU A 158 1.58 9.76 -6.49
C LEU A 158 0.64 10.70 -7.25
N ASP A 159 0.25 11.78 -6.59
CA ASP A 159 -0.61 12.78 -7.20
C ASP A 159 0.19 13.69 -8.15
N ASN A 160 -0.42 14.75 -8.65
CA ASN A 160 0.22 15.63 -9.63
C ASN A 160 1.43 16.41 -9.08
N GLU A 161 1.61 16.43 -7.78
CA GLU A 161 2.77 17.07 -7.14
C GLU A 161 3.67 16.04 -6.46
N PHE A 162 3.49 14.77 -6.78
CA PHE A 162 4.24 13.63 -6.20
C PHE A 162 4.00 13.46 -4.70
N HIS A 163 2.85 13.89 -4.20
CA HIS A 163 2.44 13.56 -2.84
C HIS A 163 1.87 12.15 -2.79
N VAL A 164 2.12 11.48 -1.68
CA VAL A 164 1.75 10.07 -1.49
C VAL A 164 0.26 9.89 -1.24
N LYS A 165 -0.31 8.88 -1.89
CA LYS A 165 -1.66 8.38 -1.62
C LYS A 165 -1.59 6.86 -1.54
N ILE A 166 -1.70 6.32 -0.33
CA ILE A 166 -1.63 4.88 -0.10
C ILE A 166 -2.92 4.23 -0.59
N ALA A 167 -2.78 3.14 -1.32
CA ALA A 167 -3.89 2.46 -1.98
C ALA A 167 -3.91 0.96 -1.65
N ASP A 168 -4.90 0.27 -2.18
CA ASP A 168 -5.11 -1.16 -2.09
C ASP A 168 -5.28 -1.70 -0.67
N PHE A 169 -6.47 -1.50 -0.15
CA PHE A 169 -6.84 -1.96 1.19
C PHE A 169 -7.53 -3.33 1.15
N GLY A 170 -7.39 -4.05 0.04
CA GLY A 170 -8.05 -5.36 -0.11
C GLY A 170 -7.59 -6.42 0.89
N LEU A 171 -6.37 -6.32 1.40
CA LEU A 171 -5.85 -7.25 2.39
C LEU A 171 -5.82 -6.66 3.80
N SER A 172 -6.33 -5.44 3.98
CA SER A 172 -6.27 -4.74 5.26
C SER A 172 -7.16 -5.40 6.31
N LYS A 173 -6.75 -5.29 7.57
CA LYS A 173 -7.47 -5.91 8.69
C LYS A 173 -7.56 -4.97 9.86
N TRP A 174 -8.74 -4.93 10.46
CA TRP A 174 -8.89 -4.32 11.77
C TRP A 174 -8.29 -5.27 12.80
N ARG A 175 -7.49 -4.75 13.71
CA ARG A 175 -6.77 -5.60 14.65
C ARG A 175 -7.69 -6.53 15.45
N MET A 176 -8.89 -6.06 15.79
CA MET A 176 -9.84 -6.86 16.54
C MET A 176 -10.43 -8.01 15.74
N MET A 177 -10.38 -7.94 14.42
CA MET A 177 -10.99 -8.96 13.56
C MET A 177 -9.99 -10.03 13.17
N SER A 178 -8.75 -9.87 13.55
CA SER A 178 -7.68 -10.66 12.98
C SER A 178 -7.80 -12.16 13.10
N LEU A 179 -8.22 -12.67 14.24
CA LEU A 179 -8.20 -14.12 14.46
C LEU A 179 -9.25 -14.88 13.66
N SER A 180 -10.42 -14.31 13.49
CA SER A 180 -11.47 -15.00 12.76
C SER A 180 -11.41 -14.72 11.27
N GLN A 181 -10.85 -13.59 10.88
CA GLN A 181 -10.82 -13.18 9.49
C GLN A 181 -9.59 -13.63 8.72
N SER A 182 -8.59 -14.06 9.45
CA SER A 182 -7.32 -14.44 8.82
C SER A 182 -7.43 -15.65 7.91
N ARG A 183 -8.59 -16.28 7.89
CA ARG A 183 -8.74 -17.42 7.05
C ARG A 183 -9.18 -17.19 5.68
N SER A 184 -9.51 -16.04 5.32
CA SER A 184 -9.87 -15.85 3.96
C SER A 184 -8.65 -16.09 3.14
N SER A 185 -8.08 -17.15 3.33
CA SER A 185 -7.00 -17.53 2.67
C SER A 185 -7.09 -17.50 1.27
N LYS A 186 -6.75 -16.49 0.78
CA LYS A 186 -6.50 -16.44 -0.57
C LYS A 186 -5.18 -17.05 -0.82
N SER A 187 -5.00 -17.48 -1.97
CA SER A 187 -3.84 -18.06 -2.51
C SER A 187 -2.54 -17.51 -1.96
N ALA A 188 -1.51 -18.24 -2.05
CA ALA A 188 -0.16 -17.82 -1.70
C ALA A 188 0.17 -16.51 -2.39
N PRO A 189 0.92 -15.64 -1.73
CA PRO A 189 1.33 -14.37 -2.33
C PRO A 189 2.10 -14.58 -3.61
N GLU A 190 1.91 -13.71 -4.56
CA GLU A 190 2.69 -13.73 -5.78
C GLU A 190 4.12 -13.31 -5.47
N GLY A 191 5.06 -13.68 -6.33
CA GLY A 191 6.47 -13.42 -6.13
C GLY A 191 6.81 -11.98 -5.81
N GLY A 192 6.17 -11.03 -6.51
CA GLY A 192 6.44 -9.62 -6.28
C GLY A 192 5.96 -9.11 -4.95
N THR A 193 4.98 -9.75 -4.35
CA THR A 193 4.43 -9.35 -3.06
C THR A 193 5.25 -9.92 -1.91
N ILE A 194 5.88 -11.05 -2.12
CA ILE A 194 6.61 -11.75 -1.05
C ILE A 194 7.79 -10.95 -0.51
N ILE A 195 8.38 -10.08 -1.32
CA ILE A 195 9.56 -9.32 -0.91
C ILE A 195 9.26 -8.32 0.20
N TYR A 196 8.00 -7.91 0.36
CA TYR A 196 7.60 -6.96 1.41
C TYR A 196 6.96 -7.65 2.61
N MET A 197 6.80 -8.97 2.57
CA MET A 197 6.13 -9.73 3.61
C MET A 197 7.11 -10.20 4.67
N PRO A 198 6.82 -9.97 5.95
CA PRO A 198 7.71 -10.46 7.01
C PRO A 198 7.65 -11.99 7.09
N PRO A 199 8.76 -12.65 7.50
CA PRO A 199 8.85 -14.10 7.47
C PRO A 199 7.85 -14.82 8.37
N GLU A 200 7.42 -14.20 9.46
CA GLU A 200 6.42 -14.82 10.34
C GLU A 200 5.06 -14.97 9.67
N ASN A 201 4.85 -14.34 8.52
CA ASN A 201 3.59 -14.42 7.78
C ASN A 201 3.64 -15.37 6.58
N TYR A 202 4.74 -16.10 6.40
CA TYR A 202 4.87 -16.97 5.23
C TYR A 202 3.97 -18.20 5.26
N GLU A 203 3.68 -18.73 6.44
CA GLU A 203 2.88 -19.94 6.55
C GLU A 203 1.40 -19.60 6.74
N PRO A 204 0.56 -19.90 5.72
CA PRO A 204 -0.87 -19.72 5.88
C PRO A 204 -1.34 -20.74 6.91
N GLY A 205 -2.04 -20.42 7.88
CA GLY A 205 -2.49 -21.35 8.89
C GLY A 205 -1.71 -21.31 10.18
N GLN A 206 -0.56 -20.68 10.21
CA GLN A 206 0.00 -20.34 11.48
C GLN A 206 -0.91 -19.32 12.11
N LYS A 207 -1.09 -19.44 13.40
CA LYS A 207 -1.86 -18.47 14.16
C LYS A 207 -1.08 -17.18 14.33
N SER A 208 -0.53 -16.66 13.25
CA SER A 208 0.11 -15.39 13.33
C SER A 208 -1.00 -14.38 13.50
N ARG A 209 -1.02 -13.75 14.61
CA ARG A 209 -1.89 -12.63 14.84
C ARG A 209 -1.61 -11.58 13.82
N ALA A 210 -2.64 -10.92 13.35
CA ALA A 210 -2.45 -9.73 12.56
C ALA A 210 -1.63 -8.76 13.40
N SER A 211 -0.41 -8.49 12.99
CA SER A 211 0.54 -7.73 13.77
C SER A 211 0.72 -6.35 13.18
N ILE A 212 0.74 -5.34 14.06
CA ILE A 212 1.10 -3.99 13.64
C ILE A 212 2.55 -3.94 13.15
N LYS A 213 3.33 -4.97 13.47
CA LYS A 213 4.74 -5.05 13.07
C LYS A 213 4.94 -5.52 11.62
N HIS A 214 3.88 -5.97 10.96
CA HIS A 214 3.93 -6.35 9.56
C HIS A 214 4.21 -5.12 8.68
N ASP A 215 3.46 -4.05 8.88
CA ASP A 215 3.58 -2.87 8.04
C ASP A 215 4.95 -2.19 8.16
N ILE A 216 5.55 -2.22 9.34
CA ILE A 216 6.88 -1.61 9.51
C ILE A 216 7.97 -2.42 8.78
N TYR A 217 7.81 -3.75 8.72
CA TYR A 217 8.71 -4.58 7.94
C TYR A 217 8.64 -4.19 6.46
N SER A 218 7.43 -4.08 5.92
CA SER A 218 7.21 -3.66 4.53
C SER A 218 7.80 -2.28 4.28
N TYR A 219 7.61 -1.36 5.21
CA TYR A 219 8.14 0.00 5.12
C TYR A 219 9.67 0.00 5.06
N ALA A 220 10.33 -0.87 5.83
CA ALA A 220 11.78 -0.99 5.80
C ALA A 220 12.28 -1.42 4.42
N VAL A 221 11.61 -2.40 3.81
CA VAL A 221 11.95 -2.85 2.46
C VAL A 221 11.71 -1.72 1.45
N ILE A 222 10.60 -1.02 1.57
CA ILE A 222 10.30 0.14 0.72
C ILE A 222 11.38 1.22 0.87
N THR A 223 11.82 1.48 2.09
CA THR A 223 12.87 2.47 2.35
C THR A 223 14.17 2.10 1.64
N TRP A 224 14.57 0.83 1.74
CA TRP A 224 15.73 0.33 1.00
C TRP A 224 15.56 0.52 -0.51
N GLU A 225 14.39 0.21 -1.02
CA GLU A 225 14.08 0.33 -2.46
C GLU A 225 14.11 1.80 -2.93
N VAL A 226 13.58 2.72 -2.13
CA VAL A 226 13.59 4.16 -2.44
C VAL A 226 15.03 4.69 -2.47
N LEU A 227 15.84 4.31 -1.49
CA LEU A 227 17.20 4.82 -1.39
C LEU A 227 18.14 4.20 -2.43
N SER A 228 17.94 2.94 -2.76
CA SER A 228 18.80 2.24 -3.73
C SER A 228 18.33 2.38 -5.18
N ARG A 229 17.04 2.56 -5.39
CA ARG A 229 16.40 2.45 -6.71
C ARG A 229 16.68 1.09 -7.36
N LYS A 230 16.79 0.04 -6.54
CA LYS A 230 16.98 -1.33 -7.01
C LYS A 230 15.81 -2.18 -6.58
N GLN A 231 15.51 -3.22 -7.35
CA GLN A 231 14.50 -4.20 -6.96
C GLN A 231 15.08 -5.07 -5.83
N PRO A 232 14.36 -5.26 -4.73
CA PRO A 232 14.81 -6.17 -3.68
C PRO A 232 14.93 -7.60 -4.24
N PHE A 233 16.02 -8.27 -3.94
CA PHE A 233 16.28 -9.65 -4.39
C PHE A 233 16.20 -9.81 -5.91
N GLU A 234 16.71 -8.83 -6.65
CA GLU A 234 16.58 -8.85 -8.12
C GLU A 234 17.25 -10.06 -8.80
N ASP A 235 18.25 -10.65 -8.14
CA ASP A 235 18.97 -11.81 -8.70
C ASP A 235 18.28 -13.13 -8.40
N VAL A 236 17.22 -13.14 -7.62
CA VAL A 236 16.52 -14.36 -7.21
C VAL A 236 15.13 -14.36 -7.85
N THR A 237 14.91 -15.30 -8.75
CA THR A 237 13.65 -15.34 -9.49
C THR A 237 12.58 -16.22 -8.85
N ASN A 238 13.00 -17.21 -8.03
CA ASN A 238 12.05 -18.14 -7.42
C ASN A 238 11.57 -17.62 -6.06
N PRO A 239 10.27 -17.35 -5.90
CA PRO A 239 9.76 -16.86 -4.62
C PRO A 239 10.06 -17.75 -3.43
N LEU A 240 10.10 -19.07 -3.62
CA LEU A 240 10.42 -19.99 -2.55
C LEU A 240 11.85 -19.82 -2.04
N GLN A 241 12.79 -19.49 -2.94
CA GLN A 241 14.16 -19.21 -2.54
C GLN A 241 14.25 -17.92 -1.74
N ILE A 242 13.47 -16.91 -2.10
CA ILE A 242 13.40 -15.66 -1.34
C ILE A 242 12.87 -15.95 0.06
N MET A 243 11.77 -16.69 0.15
CA MET A 243 11.16 -17.05 1.44
C MET A 243 12.14 -17.81 2.33
N TYR A 244 12.83 -18.79 1.77
CA TYR A 244 13.81 -19.55 2.52
C TYR A 244 14.93 -18.65 3.04
N SER A 245 15.48 -17.82 2.15
CA SER A 245 16.58 -16.92 2.49
C SER A 245 16.18 -15.93 3.59
N VAL A 246 15.03 -15.32 3.45
CA VAL A 246 14.52 -14.35 4.45
C VAL A 246 14.25 -15.05 5.78
N SER A 247 13.73 -16.28 5.76
CA SER A 247 13.52 -17.08 6.98
C SER A 247 14.82 -17.34 7.72
N GLN A 248 15.94 -17.38 7.00
CA GLN A 248 17.28 -17.58 7.58
C GLN A 248 17.91 -16.26 8.03
N GLY A 249 17.18 -15.16 7.94
CA GLY A 249 17.66 -13.86 8.39
C GLY A 249 18.26 -12.98 7.30
N HIS A 250 18.24 -13.44 6.05
CA HIS A 250 18.78 -12.63 4.96
C HIS A 250 17.81 -11.53 4.57
N ARG A 251 18.36 -10.44 4.06
CA ARG A 251 17.60 -9.24 3.66
C ARG A 251 18.21 -8.66 2.39
N PRO A 252 17.57 -7.71 1.74
CA PRO A 252 18.21 -6.99 0.63
C PRO A 252 19.57 -6.45 1.06
N VAL A 253 20.54 -6.53 0.16
CA VAL A 253 21.95 -6.25 0.47
C VAL A 253 22.17 -4.78 0.83
N ILE A 254 22.89 -4.55 1.93
CA ILE A 254 23.32 -3.21 2.32
C ILE A 254 24.84 -3.14 2.16
N ASN A 255 25.28 -2.48 1.10
CA ASN A 255 26.71 -2.25 0.83
C ASN A 255 26.83 -0.95 0.04
N GLU A 256 28.04 -0.60 -0.39
CA GLU A 256 28.28 0.61 -1.15
C GLU A 256 27.59 0.59 -2.51
N GLU A 257 27.43 -0.56 -3.11
CA GLU A 257 26.79 -0.70 -4.42
C GLU A 257 25.28 -0.46 -4.34
N SER A 258 24.61 -1.03 -3.35
CA SER A 258 23.16 -0.87 -3.18
C SER A 258 22.82 0.49 -2.55
N LEU A 259 23.56 0.87 -1.52
CA LEU A 259 23.34 2.12 -0.79
C LEU A 259 24.66 2.92 -0.77
N PRO A 260 24.94 3.69 -1.83
CA PRO A 260 26.18 4.45 -1.92
C PRO A 260 26.41 5.39 -0.74
N TYR A 261 27.67 5.68 -0.45
CA TYR A 261 28.05 6.49 0.71
C TYR A 261 27.56 7.93 0.64
N ASP A 262 27.21 8.43 -0.54
CA ASP A 262 26.73 9.79 -0.72
C ASP A 262 25.24 9.98 -0.42
N ILE A 263 24.52 8.91 -0.04
CA ILE A 263 23.13 9.04 0.37
C ILE A 263 23.05 9.93 1.62
N PRO A 264 22.25 10.99 1.59
CA PRO A 264 22.08 11.84 2.78
C PRO A 264 21.58 11.02 3.98
N HIS A 265 22.16 11.27 5.15
CA HIS A 265 21.76 10.60 6.39
C HIS A 265 21.86 9.08 6.32
N ARG A 266 22.78 8.58 5.53
CA ARG A 266 22.91 7.14 5.23
C ARG A 266 22.93 6.26 6.49
N ALA A 267 23.77 6.58 7.46
CA ALA A 267 23.88 5.75 8.67
C ALA A 267 22.56 5.69 9.44
N ARG A 268 21.88 6.81 9.57
CA ARG A 268 20.58 6.88 10.25
C ARG A 268 19.52 6.07 9.50
N MET A 269 19.52 6.15 8.18
CA MET A 269 18.55 5.43 7.36
C MET A 269 18.81 3.92 7.37
N ILE A 270 20.06 3.50 7.36
CA ILE A 270 20.40 2.08 7.50
C ILE A 270 19.93 1.54 8.85
N SER A 271 20.12 2.31 9.92
CA SER A 271 19.65 1.91 11.25
C SER A 271 18.13 1.73 11.27
N LEU A 272 17.39 2.64 10.64
CA LEU A 272 15.94 2.55 10.54
C LEU A 272 15.54 1.31 9.73
N ILE A 273 16.19 1.07 8.61
CA ILE A 273 15.91 -0.09 7.75
C ILE A 273 16.14 -1.39 8.53
N GLU A 274 17.31 -1.53 9.16
CA GLU A 274 17.67 -2.76 9.85
C GLU A 274 16.78 -3.05 11.04
N SER A 275 16.40 -2.03 11.80
CA SER A 275 15.46 -2.23 12.90
C SER A 275 14.06 -2.54 12.38
N GLY A 276 13.65 -1.91 11.31
CA GLY A 276 12.31 -2.11 10.74
C GLY A 276 12.07 -3.51 10.18
N TRP A 277 13.10 -4.14 9.64
CA TRP A 277 12.98 -5.49 9.11
C TRP A 277 13.64 -6.57 9.99
N ALA A 278 13.78 -6.29 11.28
CA ALA A 278 14.37 -7.24 12.22
C ALA A 278 13.63 -8.57 12.17
N GLN A 279 14.37 -9.66 12.39
CA GLN A 279 13.79 -11.00 12.40
C GLN A 279 12.75 -11.13 13.53
N ASN A 280 13.05 -10.59 14.70
CA ASN A 280 12.10 -10.57 15.81
C ASN A 280 11.17 -9.36 15.66
N PRO A 281 9.86 -9.58 15.48
CA PRO A 281 8.91 -8.48 15.35
C PRO A 281 8.96 -7.48 16.50
N ASP A 282 9.26 -7.94 17.71
CA ASP A 282 9.29 -7.07 18.89
C ASP A 282 10.41 -6.04 18.85
N GLU A 283 11.43 -6.28 18.04
CA GLU A 283 12.54 -5.33 17.86
C GLU A 283 12.22 -4.24 16.85
N ARG A 284 11.15 -4.39 16.10
CA ARG A 284 10.76 -3.41 15.08
C ARG A 284 10.10 -2.20 15.71
N PRO A 285 10.48 -0.97 15.32
CA PRO A 285 9.89 0.23 15.91
C PRO A 285 8.46 0.45 15.44
N SER A 286 7.74 1.31 16.16
CA SER A 286 6.44 1.79 15.70
C SER A 286 6.65 2.86 14.62
N PHE A 287 5.60 3.17 13.87
CA PHE A 287 5.66 4.28 12.91
C PHE A 287 5.84 5.62 13.61
N LEU A 288 5.28 5.79 14.80
CA LEU A 288 5.49 7.00 15.56
C LEU A 288 6.98 7.22 15.86
N LYS A 289 7.68 6.16 16.26
CA LYS A 289 9.11 6.26 16.51
C LYS A 289 9.88 6.60 15.24
N CYS A 290 9.52 5.99 14.12
CA CYS A 290 10.13 6.31 12.83
C CYS A 290 9.92 7.78 12.47
N LEU A 291 8.73 8.30 12.69
CA LEU A 291 8.42 9.70 12.40
C LEU A 291 9.27 10.64 13.23
N ILE A 292 9.41 10.35 14.53
CA ILE A 292 10.23 11.16 15.41
C ILE A 292 11.68 11.18 14.92
N GLU A 293 12.19 10.05 14.46
CA GLU A 293 13.56 9.97 13.92
C GLU A 293 13.71 10.64 12.55
N LEU A 294 12.65 10.64 11.73
CA LEU A 294 12.71 11.26 10.40
C LEU A 294 12.56 12.77 10.42
N GLU A 295 11.87 13.32 11.41
CA GLU A 295 11.63 14.77 11.46
C GLU A 295 12.92 15.61 11.36
N PRO A 296 13.99 15.32 12.12
CA PRO A 296 15.23 16.08 11.95
C PRO A 296 15.85 15.91 10.56
N VAL A 297 15.70 14.74 9.96
CA VAL A 297 16.22 14.49 8.61
C VAL A 297 15.48 15.36 7.60
N LEU A 298 14.16 15.41 7.69
CA LEU A 298 13.35 16.21 6.77
C LEU A 298 13.69 17.70 6.89
N ARG A 299 13.95 18.18 8.09
CA ARG A 299 14.31 19.59 8.30
C ARG A 299 15.58 19.99 7.57
N THR A 300 16.51 19.07 7.34
CA THR A 300 17.75 19.39 6.62
C THR A 300 17.48 19.75 5.16
N PHE A 301 16.34 19.33 4.60
CA PHE A 301 15.98 19.63 3.22
C PHE A 301 15.13 20.90 3.09
N GLU A 302 14.68 21.46 4.19
CA GLU A 302 13.87 22.67 4.19
C GLU A 302 14.71 23.95 4.19
N GLU A 303 15.97 23.85 4.55
CA GLU A 303 16.84 24.98 4.66
C GLU A 303 17.49 25.33 3.33
N ILE A 304 16.77 25.96 2.46
CA ILE A 304 17.38 26.45 1.22
C ILE A 304 17.03 27.92 1.04
#